data_28d7955f4b5fd7af3e514f67bb9d318e
#
_entry.id   28d7955f4b5fd7af3e514f67bb9d318e
#
_cell.length_a   1.000
_cell.length_b   1.000
_cell.length_c   1.000
_cell.angle_alpha   90.00
_cell.angle_beta   90.00
_cell.angle_gamma   90.00
#
_symmetry.space_group_name_H-M   'P 1'
#
loop_
_entity.id
_entity.type
_entity.pdbx_description
1 polymer ?
#
loop_
_entity_poly.entity_id
_entity_poly.type
_entity_poly.pdbx_seq_one_letter_code
_entity_poly.pdbx_strand_id
1 'polypeptide(L)'
;MSPDVESLADAALASRIAAAGARLDAAAEAELYRRLAPRVRLYGLRHLRDPHAAHDLVQQVLVMTLERLRAGKLREPERIVSFVLGMCRMVVLEIRRGTWRREMLLATYGDTAEAVEDSALLALDADKLAACLEALAERERTVVALTFFADKSGDEVARELGVTAGNVRVIRHRAIARLRGCMGGDAT
;
A
#
# COMPACT_ATOMS: atom_id res chain seq x y z
N MET A 1 21.07 -24.94 12.70
CA MET A 1 21.59 -23.90 11.78
C MET A 1 20.36 -23.19 11.23
N SER A 2 20.03 -22.03 11.80
CA SER A 2 18.87 -21.25 11.31
C SER A 2 19.15 -20.80 9.88
N PRO A 3 18.18 -20.94 8.96
CA PRO A 3 18.36 -20.44 7.59
C PRO A 3 18.70 -18.96 7.66
N ASP A 4 19.62 -18.55 6.78
CA ASP A 4 20.01 -17.14 6.65
C ASP A 4 18.77 -16.31 6.38
N VAL A 5 18.49 -15.37 7.28
CA VAL A 5 17.29 -14.55 7.24
C VAL A 5 17.18 -13.77 5.92
N GLU A 6 18.33 -13.43 5.34
CA GLU A 6 18.42 -12.70 4.07
C GLU A 6 17.95 -13.54 2.87
N SER A 7 18.00 -14.87 2.96
CA SER A 7 17.55 -15.76 1.88
C SER A 7 16.05 -16.06 1.91
N LEU A 8 15.35 -15.73 3.00
CA LEU A 8 13.93 -16.02 3.17
C LEU A 8 13.06 -15.08 2.31
N ALA A 9 11.97 -15.59 1.75
CA ALA A 9 10.94 -14.77 1.12
C ALA A 9 10.19 -13.93 2.17
N ASP A 10 9.63 -12.79 1.76
CA ASP A 10 8.87 -11.88 2.65
C ASP A 10 7.74 -12.60 3.41
N ALA A 11 7.07 -13.55 2.78
CA ALA A 11 6.06 -14.39 3.42
C ALA A 11 6.62 -15.27 4.55
N ALA A 12 7.81 -15.85 4.35
CA ALA A 12 8.48 -16.66 5.35
C ALA A 12 8.95 -15.81 6.53
N LEU A 13 9.48 -14.60 6.28
CA LEU A 13 9.80 -13.63 7.32
C LEU A 13 8.56 -13.25 8.14
N ALA A 14 7.46 -12.93 7.48
CA ALA A 14 6.20 -12.60 8.15
C ALA A 14 5.68 -13.75 9.03
N SER A 15 5.72 -14.99 8.53
CA SER A 15 5.34 -16.20 9.27
C SER A 15 6.24 -16.43 10.48
N ARG A 16 7.54 -16.22 10.32
CA ARG A 16 8.53 -16.37 11.38
C ARG A 16 8.32 -15.34 12.51
N ILE A 17 8.05 -14.07 12.17
CA ILE A 17 7.71 -13.02 13.13
C ILE A 17 6.42 -13.36 13.88
N ALA A 18 5.40 -13.83 13.17
CA ALA A 18 4.14 -14.24 13.79
C ALA A 18 4.32 -15.43 14.76
N ALA A 19 5.14 -16.41 14.39
CA ALA A 19 5.45 -17.56 15.25
C ALA A 19 6.26 -17.19 16.51
N ALA A 20 7.14 -16.20 16.41
CA ALA A 20 7.91 -15.69 17.54
C ALA A 20 7.00 -14.94 18.54
N GLY A 21 6.01 -14.20 18.07
CA GLY A 21 5.07 -13.44 18.89
C GLY A 21 5.79 -12.52 19.89
N ALA A 22 5.54 -12.69 21.17
CA ALA A 22 6.14 -11.88 22.25
C ALA A 22 7.65 -12.10 22.44
N ARG A 23 8.22 -13.22 21.95
CA ARG A 23 9.66 -13.51 22.08
C ARG A 23 10.53 -12.70 21.12
N LEU A 24 9.94 -11.99 20.18
CA LEU A 24 10.60 -11.17 19.16
C LEU A 24 11.66 -11.95 18.34
N ASP A 25 11.60 -11.86 17.05
CA ASP A 25 12.66 -12.28 16.14
C ASP A 25 13.28 -11.04 15.49
N ALA A 26 14.21 -10.42 16.20
CA ALA A 26 14.81 -9.16 15.78
C ALA A 26 15.48 -9.24 14.39
N ALA A 27 16.05 -10.39 14.04
CA ALA A 27 16.69 -10.58 12.74
C ALA A 27 15.64 -10.61 11.61
N ALA A 28 14.56 -11.36 11.78
CA ALA A 28 13.48 -11.41 10.81
C ALA A 28 12.75 -10.06 10.67
N GLU A 29 12.55 -9.35 11.78
CA GLU A 29 11.94 -8.03 11.80
C GLU A 29 12.81 -6.98 11.09
N ALA A 30 14.11 -6.96 11.38
CA ALA A 30 15.05 -6.05 10.73
C ALA A 30 15.13 -6.28 9.23
N GLU A 31 15.15 -7.53 8.78
CA GLU A 31 15.21 -7.87 7.36
C GLU A 31 13.90 -7.50 6.65
N LEU A 32 12.74 -7.80 7.25
CA LEU A 32 11.46 -7.41 6.70
C LEU A 32 11.32 -5.88 6.63
N TYR A 33 11.76 -5.16 7.66
CA TYR A 33 11.83 -3.70 7.67
C TYR A 33 12.69 -3.18 6.52
N ARG A 34 13.91 -3.70 6.38
CA ARG A 34 14.86 -3.28 5.34
C ARG A 34 14.26 -3.39 3.93
N ARG A 35 13.48 -4.45 3.66
CA ARG A 35 12.85 -4.68 2.35
C ARG A 35 11.62 -3.84 2.11
N LEU A 36 10.82 -3.60 3.14
CA LEU A 36 9.55 -2.89 2.99
C LEU A 36 9.69 -1.38 3.10
N ALA A 37 10.67 -0.87 3.86
CA ALA A 37 10.86 0.56 4.09
C ALA A 37 11.02 1.38 2.78
N PRO A 38 11.81 0.97 1.78
CA PRO A 38 11.92 1.69 0.52
C PRO A 38 10.58 1.76 -0.23
N ARG A 39 9.79 0.69 -0.20
CA ARG A 39 8.46 0.64 -0.86
C ARG A 39 7.46 1.57 -0.19
N VAL A 40 7.45 1.59 1.15
CA VAL A 40 6.59 2.49 1.93
C VAL A 40 7.00 3.95 1.74
N ARG A 41 8.32 4.22 1.73
CA ARG A 41 8.86 5.55 1.50
C ARG A 41 8.48 6.09 0.13
N LEU A 42 8.63 5.27 -0.92
CA LEU A 42 8.23 5.64 -2.27
C LEU A 42 6.73 5.96 -2.35
N TYR A 43 5.90 5.12 -1.71
CA TYR A 43 4.46 5.38 -1.60
C TYR A 43 4.19 6.74 -0.90
N GLY A 44 4.88 7.01 0.21
CA GLY A 44 4.76 8.26 0.96
C GLY A 44 5.13 9.48 0.12
N LEU A 45 6.30 9.46 -0.55
CA LEU A 45 6.76 10.55 -1.42
C LEU A 45 5.74 10.85 -2.53
N ARG A 46 5.22 9.81 -3.18
CA ARG A 46 4.21 9.98 -4.24
C ARG A 46 2.92 10.62 -3.75
N HIS A 47 2.46 10.25 -2.55
CA HIS A 47 1.13 10.62 -2.07
C HIS A 47 1.11 11.81 -1.12
N LEU A 48 2.18 12.04 -0.36
CA LEU A 48 2.30 13.15 0.60
C LEU A 48 3.10 14.33 0.06
N ARG A 49 3.97 14.09 -0.94
CA ARG A 49 4.86 15.11 -1.55
C ARG A 49 5.73 15.84 -0.54
N ASP A 50 5.98 15.24 0.61
CA ASP A 50 6.80 15.75 1.69
C ASP A 50 7.73 14.63 2.17
N PRO A 51 9.06 14.79 2.08
CA PRO A 51 10.04 13.78 2.52
C PRO A 51 9.96 13.45 4.02
N HIS A 52 9.64 14.42 4.86
CA HIS A 52 9.48 14.22 6.30
C HIS A 52 8.23 13.40 6.60
N ALA A 53 7.09 13.79 6.03
CA ALA A 53 5.85 13.02 6.15
C ALA A 53 5.98 11.60 5.56
N ALA A 54 6.76 11.41 4.48
CA ALA A 54 7.06 10.10 3.93
C ALA A 54 7.91 9.25 4.88
N HIS A 55 8.86 9.86 5.60
CA HIS A 55 9.65 9.18 6.62
C HIS A 55 8.79 8.75 7.81
N ASP A 56 7.94 9.64 8.30
CA ASP A 56 7.00 9.34 9.38
C ASP A 56 6.03 8.21 9.00
N LEU A 57 5.55 8.21 7.75
CA LEU A 57 4.74 7.14 7.20
C LEU A 57 5.46 5.77 7.28
N VAL A 58 6.78 5.73 6.94
CA VAL A 58 7.58 4.50 7.04
C VAL A 58 7.57 3.98 8.47
N GLN A 59 7.89 4.83 9.43
CA GLN A 59 7.93 4.45 10.84
C GLN A 59 6.56 3.95 11.31
N GLN A 60 5.51 4.72 11.09
CA GLN A 60 4.17 4.40 11.54
C GLN A 60 3.66 3.08 10.93
N VAL A 61 3.75 2.93 9.61
CA VAL A 61 3.24 1.75 8.90
C VAL A 61 4.01 0.49 9.29
N LEU A 62 5.35 0.56 9.39
CA LEU A 62 6.14 -0.63 9.70
C LEU A 62 6.02 -1.04 11.17
N VAL A 63 5.93 -0.10 12.12
CA VAL A 63 5.60 -0.42 13.52
C VAL A 63 4.26 -1.13 13.61
N MET A 64 3.20 -0.55 13.00
CA MET A 64 1.88 -1.17 12.98
C MET A 64 1.87 -2.54 12.29
N THR A 65 2.70 -2.73 11.26
CA THR A 65 2.85 -4.02 10.56
C THR A 65 3.45 -5.07 11.49
N LEU A 66 4.57 -4.76 12.14
CA LEU A 66 5.24 -5.68 13.06
C LEU A 66 4.35 -6.05 14.24
N GLU A 67 3.65 -5.08 14.83
CA GLU A 67 2.68 -5.35 15.90
C GLU A 67 1.57 -6.32 15.46
N ARG A 68 1.04 -6.14 14.25
CA ARG A 68 0.00 -7.02 13.71
C ARG A 68 0.51 -8.41 13.37
N LEU A 69 1.76 -8.52 12.89
CA LEU A 69 2.41 -9.81 12.66
C LEU A 69 2.61 -10.56 13.99
N ARG A 70 3.18 -9.90 15.00
CA ARG A 70 3.37 -10.47 16.35
C ARG A 70 2.05 -10.93 16.98
N ALA A 71 0.97 -10.21 16.72
CA ALA A 71 -0.37 -10.55 17.18
C ALA A 71 -1.07 -11.62 16.32
N GLY A 72 -0.42 -12.20 15.32
CA GLY A 72 -0.98 -13.22 14.44
C GLY A 72 -2.16 -12.73 13.59
N LYS A 73 -2.27 -11.42 13.36
CA LYS A 73 -3.42 -10.83 12.65
C LYS A 73 -3.33 -10.90 11.13
N LEU A 74 -2.20 -11.32 10.58
CA LEU A 74 -2.06 -11.57 9.14
C LEU A 74 -2.29 -13.06 8.86
N ARG A 75 -3.44 -13.38 8.29
CA ARG A 75 -3.84 -14.77 7.98
C ARG A 75 -3.13 -15.36 6.77
N GLU A 76 -2.71 -14.52 5.84
CA GLU A 76 -2.11 -14.89 4.56
C GLU A 76 -0.75 -14.18 4.42
N PRO A 77 0.35 -14.78 4.92
CA PRO A 77 1.69 -14.18 4.89
C PRO A 77 2.16 -13.82 3.47
N GLU A 78 1.72 -14.55 2.45
CA GLU A 78 2.02 -14.30 1.04
C GLU A 78 1.52 -12.93 0.57
N ARG A 79 0.57 -12.34 1.30
CA ARG A 79 -0.01 -11.03 1.01
C ARG A 79 0.60 -9.89 1.82
N ILE A 80 1.74 -10.12 2.49
CA ILE A 80 2.36 -9.10 3.36
C ILE A 80 2.58 -7.77 2.65
N VAL A 81 3.06 -7.77 1.42
CA VAL A 81 3.27 -6.53 0.64
C VAL A 81 1.96 -5.80 0.38
N SER A 82 0.91 -6.53 -0.03
CA SER A 82 -0.42 -5.94 -0.26
C SER A 82 -1.04 -5.41 1.03
N PHE A 83 -0.80 -6.09 2.14
CA PHE A 83 -1.24 -5.67 3.47
C PHE A 83 -0.58 -4.35 3.87
N VAL A 84 0.74 -4.24 3.72
CA VAL A 84 1.51 -3.02 4.02
C VAL A 84 1.07 -1.85 3.16
N LEU A 85 0.91 -2.05 1.84
CA LEU A 85 0.42 -1.00 0.95
C LEU A 85 -1.02 -0.56 1.29
N GLY A 86 -1.87 -1.49 1.73
CA GLY A 86 -3.19 -1.17 2.25
C GLY A 86 -3.14 -0.29 3.51
N MET A 87 -2.17 -0.54 4.39
CA MET A 87 -1.94 0.29 5.58
C MET A 87 -1.39 1.67 5.20
N CYS A 88 -0.43 1.74 4.26
CA CYS A 88 0.05 3.02 3.73
C CYS A 88 -1.11 3.88 3.25
N ARG A 89 -1.99 3.30 2.43
CA ARG A 89 -3.16 4.00 1.92
C ARG A 89 -4.08 4.52 3.04
N MET A 90 -4.34 3.68 4.04
CA MET A 90 -5.19 4.06 5.18
C MET A 90 -4.59 5.24 5.94
N VAL A 91 -3.29 5.20 6.25
CA VAL A 91 -2.58 6.26 6.98
C VAL A 91 -2.52 7.54 6.15
N VAL A 92 -2.18 7.47 4.85
CA VAL A 92 -2.17 8.63 3.96
C VAL A 92 -3.54 9.29 3.87
N LEU A 93 -4.63 8.52 3.74
CA LEU A 93 -5.98 9.07 3.75
C LEU A 93 -6.32 9.77 5.08
N GLU A 94 -5.84 9.22 6.20
CA GLU A 94 -6.03 9.83 7.52
C GLU A 94 -5.25 11.15 7.66
N ILE A 95 -3.98 11.15 7.23
CA ILE A 95 -3.14 12.37 7.19
C ILE A 95 -3.81 13.45 6.34
N ARG A 96 -4.25 13.11 5.12
CA ARG A 96 -4.92 14.06 4.21
C ARG A 96 -6.22 14.61 4.81
N ARG A 97 -7.02 13.79 5.49
CA ARG A 97 -8.22 14.26 6.20
C ARG A 97 -7.88 15.19 7.36
N GLY A 98 -6.79 14.91 8.08
CA GLY A 98 -6.29 15.77 9.15
C GLY A 98 -5.78 17.11 8.61
N THR A 99 -5.00 17.09 7.52
CA THR A 99 -4.48 18.28 6.83
C THR A 99 -5.63 19.10 6.26
N TRP A 100 -6.58 18.47 5.57
CA TRP A 100 -7.75 19.15 5.01
C TRP A 100 -8.60 19.86 6.09
N ARG A 101 -8.80 19.24 7.26
CA ARG A 101 -9.45 19.91 8.41
C ARG A 101 -8.64 21.10 8.90
N ARG A 102 -7.31 20.99 8.91
CA ARG A 102 -6.41 22.05 9.35
C ARG A 102 -6.32 23.16 8.31
N GLU A 103 -6.27 22.83 7.02
CA GLU A 103 -6.29 23.78 5.90
C GLU A 103 -7.61 24.51 5.79
N MET A 104 -8.74 23.84 6.05
CA MET A 104 -10.05 24.50 6.12
C MET A 104 -10.15 25.49 7.29
N LEU A 105 -9.38 25.27 8.35
CA LEU A 105 -9.20 26.21 9.46
C LEU A 105 -8.14 27.28 9.15
N LEU A 106 -7.19 26.99 8.24
CA LEU A 106 -6.06 27.86 7.87
C LEU A 106 -6.18 28.43 6.45
N ALA A 107 -7.29 28.23 5.74
CA ALA A 107 -7.50 28.68 4.35
C ALA A 107 -7.44 30.21 4.14
N THR A 108 -6.73 30.91 5.03
CA THR A 108 -6.42 32.34 4.94
C THR A 108 -4.98 32.60 4.50
N TYR A 109 -4.07 31.61 4.43
CA TYR A 109 -2.67 31.82 4.04
C TYR A 109 -2.13 30.63 3.24
N GLY A 110 -1.78 30.89 1.95
CA GLY A 110 -1.29 29.88 1.00
C GLY A 110 0.18 29.50 1.20
N ASP A 111 0.61 28.41 0.65
CA ASP A 111 1.63 28.38 -0.40
C ASP A 111 1.88 26.97 -0.97
N THR A 112 2.46 26.91 -2.16
CA THR A 112 2.53 25.82 -3.12
C THR A 112 3.66 24.82 -2.82
N ALA A 113 3.40 23.51 -2.99
CA ALA A 113 4.39 22.44 -2.91
C ALA A 113 4.84 21.97 -4.30
N GLU A 114 6.16 21.94 -4.52
CA GLU A 114 6.81 21.44 -5.73
C GLU A 114 6.67 19.92 -5.91
N ALA A 115 6.54 19.50 -7.16
CA ALA A 115 6.47 18.09 -7.54
C ALA A 115 7.86 17.44 -7.48
N VAL A 116 7.99 16.33 -6.78
CA VAL A 116 9.19 15.49 -6.76
C VAL A 116 9.03 14.42 -7.84
N GLU A 117 9.89 14.49 -8.89
CA GLU A 117 10.07 13.40 -9.85
C GLU A 117 10.88 12.28 -9.19
N ASP A 118 10.31 11.08 -9.09
CA ASP A 118 11.04 9.91 -8.61
C ASP A 118 10.98 8.78 -9.64
N SER A 119 12.14 8.53 -10.24
CA SER A 119 12.37 7.58 -11.36
C SER A 119 12.82 6.19 -10.89
N ALA A 120 12.69 5.84 -9.63
CA ALA A 120 13.12 4.55 -9.09
C ALA A 120 11.94 3.66 -8.71
N LEU A 121 10.95 3.53 -9.57
CA LEU A 121 9.92 2.51 -9.41
C LEU A 121 10.52 1.14 -9.73
N LEU A 122 10.38 0.21 -8.76
CA LEU A 122 10.46 -1.24 -8.95
C LEU A 122 10.12 -1.58 -10.41
N ALA A 123 10.91 -2.45 -11.04
CA ALA A 123 10.72 -2.95 -12.40
C ALA A 123 9.37 -3.69 -12.56
N LEU A 124 8.28 -2.99 -12.39
CA LEU A 124 6.98 -3.36 -12.92
C LEU A 124 7.03 -3.01 -14.41
N ASP A 125 6.73 -3.98 -15.24
CA ASP A 125 6.51 -3.75 -16.66
C ASP A 125 5.31 -2.79 -16.80
N ALA A 126 5.62 -1.51 -16.98
CA ALA A 126 4.62 -0.44 -17.02
C ALA A 126 3.70 -0.61 -18.23
N ASP A 127 4.25 -1.11 -19.34
CA ASP A 127 3.49 -1.34 -20.58
C ASP A 127 2.53 -2.51 -20.38
N LYS A 128 3.00 -3.59 -19.74
CA LYS A 128 2.16 -4.73 -19.39
C LYS A 128 1.06 -4.32 -18.40
N LEU A 129 1.37 -3.51 -17.40
CA LEU A 129 0.37 -3.00 -16.47
C LEU A 129 -0.68 -2.13 -17.18
N ALA A 130 -0.27 -1.26 -18.09
CA ALA A 130 -1.18 -0.44 -18.88
C ALA A 130 -2.14 -1.31 -19.70
N ALA A 131 -1.61 -2.30 -20.43
CA ALA A 131 -2.42 -3.25 -21.19
C ALA A 131 -3.38 -4.04 -20.30
N CYS A 132 -2.94 -4.50 -19.12
CA CYS A 132 -3.81 -5.18 -18.16
C CYS A 132 -4.91 -4.29 -17.59
N LEU A 133 -4.62 -3.00 -17.41
CA LEU A 133 -5.64 -2.03 -16.98
C LEU A 133 -6.68 -1.76 -18.08
N GLU A 134 -6.24 -1.69 -19.33
CA GLU A 134 -7.15 -1.55 -20.48
C GLU A 134 -8.06 -2.76 -20.67
N ALA A 135 -7.58 -3.95 -20.38
CA ALA A 135 -8.34 -5.20 -20.45
C ALA A 135 -9.41 -5.34 -19.37
N LEU A 136 -9.39 -4.49 -18.31
CA LEU A 136 -10.47 -4.46 -17.32
C LEU A 136 -11.78 -3.93 -17.92
N ALA A 137 -12.91 -4.44 -17.43
CA ALA A 137 -14.20 -3.81 -17.71
C ALA A 137 -14.18 -2.34 -17.26
N GLU A 138 -14.86 -1.45 -18.01
CA GLU A 138 -14.85 0.00 -17.76
C GLU A 138 -15.12 0.36 -16.30
N ARG A 139 -16.14 -0.26 -15.70
CA ARG A 139 -16.49 -0.02 -14.30
C ARG A 139 -15.40 -0.47 -13.32
N GLU A 140 -14.70 -1.57 -13.60
CA GLU A 140 -13.59 -2.04 -12.80
C GLU A 140 -12.39 -1.11 -12.91
N ARG A 141 -12.06 -0.69 -14.12
CA ARG A 141 -11.00 0.28 -14.41
C ARG A 141 -11.27 1.62 -13.71
N THR A 142 -12.50 2.12 -13.78
CA THR A 142 -12.91 3.35 -13.08
C THR A 142 -12.75 3.22 -11.55
N VAL A 143 -13.20 2.12 -10.95
CA VAL A 143 -13.04 1.90 -9.51
C VAL A 143 -11.56 1.82 -9.13
N VAL A 144 -10.71 1.19 -9.94
CA VAL A 144 -9.27 1.13 -9.72
C VAL A 144 -8.65 2.53 -9.82
N ALA A 145 -8.98 3.28 -10.87
CA ALA A 145 -8.48 4.64 -11.08
C ALA A 145 -8.86 5.57 -9.93
N LEU A 146 -10.13 5.64 -9.57
CA LEU A 146 -10.60 6.47 -8.45
C LEU A 146 -9.97 6.05 -7.11
N THR A 147 -9.77 4.74 -6.92
CA THR A 147 -9.20 4.24 -5.67
C THR A 147 -7.70 4.49 -5.56
N PHE A 148 -6.91 4.22 -6.61
CA PHE A 148 -5.45 4.15 -6.52
C PHE A 148 -4.72 5.33 -7.16
N PHE A 149 -5.32 5.99 -8.14
CA PHE A 149 -4.75 7.18 -8.77
C PHE A 149 -5.31 8.47 -8.18
N ALA A 150 -6.64 8.52 -7.94
CA ALA A 150 -7.29 9.68 -7.34
C ALA A 150 -7.39 9.59 -5.80
N ASP A 151 -6.83 8.55 -5.16
CA ASP A 151 -6.80 8.31 -3.72
C ASP A 151 -8.15 8.42 -2.99
N LYS A 152 -9.26 8.20 -3.69
CA LYS A 152 -10.59 8.29 -3.10
C LYS A 152 -10.88 7.12 -2.16
N SER A 153 -11.51 7.40 -1.04
CA SER A 153 -12.02 6.37 -0.12
C SER A 153 -13.14 5.56 -0.78
N GLY A 154 -13.44 4.38 -0.25
CA GLY A 154 -14.54 3.55 -0.78
C GLY A 154 -15.88 4.25 -0.77
N ASP A 155 -16.15 5.11 0.22
CA ASP A 155 -17.40 5.89 0.34
C ASP A 155 -17.46 7.03 -0.69
N GLU A 156 -16.32 7.67 -0.98
CA GLU A 156 -16.25 8.69 -2.04
C GLU A 156 -16.45 8.10 -3.42
N VAL A 157 -15.80 6.94 -3.69
CA VAL A 157 -16.01 6.21 -4.94
C VAL A 157 -17.46 5.74 -5.07
N ALA A 158 -18.07 5.28 -3.98
CA ALA A 158 -19.45 4.84 -3.94
C ALA A 158 -20.42 5.98 -4.29
N ARG A 159 -20.21 7.16 -3.70
CA ARG A 159 -21.02 8.37 -4.00
C ARG A 159 -20.87 8.81 -5.44
N GLU A 160 -19.65 8.81 -5.99
CA GLU A 160 -19.37 9.26 -7.35
C GLU A 160 -19.98 8.32 -8.41
N LEU A 161 -19.95 7.01 -8.14
CA LEU A 161 -20.46 6.01 -9.08
C LEU A 161 -21.93 5.61 -8.83
N GLY A 162 -22.60 6.22 -7.86
CA GLY A 162 -23.99 5.91 -7.52
C GLY A 162 -24.18 4.46 -7.03
N VAL A 163 -23.22 3.91 -6.28
CA VAL A 163 -23.25 2.54 -5.76
C VAL A 163 -22.99 2.49 -4.25
N THR A 164 -23.14 1.33 -3.63
CA THR A 164 -22.78 1.16 -2.21
C THR A 164 -21.29 0.93 -2.04
N ALA A 165 -20.73 1.33 -0.88
CA ALA A 165 -19.34 1.06 -0.52
C ALA A 165 -19.01 -0.45 -0.52
N GLY A 166 -19.98 -1.30 -0.16
CA GLY A 166 -19.86 -2.75 -0.27
C GLY A 166 -19.65 -3.21 -1.71
N ASN A 167 -20.40 -2.63 -2.65
CA ASN A 167 -20.26 -2.94 -4.08
C ASN A 167 -18.90 -2.46 -4.62
N VAL A 168 -18.43 -1.26 -4.23
CA VAL A 168 -17.07 -0.78 -4.57
C VAL A 168 -16.01 -1.76 -4.09
N ARG A 169 -16.14 -2.29 -2.87
CA ARG A 169 -15.21 -3.30 -2.33
C ARG A 169 -15.15 -4.56 -3.20
N VAL A 170 -16.31 -5.07 -3.61
CA VAL A 170 -16.41 -6.27 -4.45
C VAL A 170 -15.81 -6.02 -5.84
N ILE A 171 -16.17 -4.91 -6.50
CA ILE A 171 -15.64 -4.54 -7.82
C ILE A 171 -14.11 -4.40 -7.75
N ARG A 172 -13.61 -3.66 -6.77
CA ARG A 172 -12.16 -3.47 -6.56
C ARG A 172 -11.44 -4.80 -6.34
N HIS A 173 -12.00 -5.69 -5.53
CA HIS A 173 -11.41 -7.01 -5.27
C HIS A 173 -11.29 -7.82 -6.56
N ARG A 174 -12.34 -7.86 -7.37
CA ARG A 174 -12.35 -8.59 -8.66
C ARG A 174 -11.36 -7.97 -9.66
N ALA A 175 -11.33 -6.64 -9.77
CA ALA A 175 -10.40 -5.94 -10.64
C ALA A 175 -8.94 -6.24 -10.29
N ILE A 176 -8.59 -6.20 -8.99
CA ILE A 176 -7.23 -6.54 -8.54
C ILE A 176 -6.90 -8.01 -8.79
N ALA A 177 -7.84 -8.93 -8.61
CA ALA A 177 -7.62 -10.35 -8.91
C ALA A 177 -7.32 -10.55 -10.41
N ARG A 178 -8.06 -9.87 -11.30
CA ARG A 178 -7.80 -9.91 -12.76
C ARG A 178 -6.47 -9.31 -13.13
N LEU A 179 -6.11 -8.15 -12.55
CA LEU A 179 -4.80 -7.52 -12.77
C LEU A 179 -3.66 -8.44 -12.34
N ARG A 180 -3.77 -9.09 -11.20
CA ARG A 180 -2.76 -10.06 -10.74
C ARG A 180 -2.63 -11.24 -11.70
N GLY A 181 -3.73 -11.78 -12.19
CA GLY A 181 -3.72 -12.85 -13.17
C GLY A 181 -3.07 -12.42 -14.49
N CYS A 182 -3.38 -11.20 -14.96
CA CYS A 182 -2.79 -10.64 -16.18
C CYS A 182 -1.29 -10.38 -16.01
N MET A 183 -0.86 -9.79 -14.90
CA MET A 183 0.56 -9.48 -14.63
C MET A 183 1.39 -10.73 -14.33
N GLY A 184 0.80 -11.77 -13.74
CA GLY A 184 1.47 -13.03 -13.38
C GLY A 184 1.43 -14.11 -14.48
N GLY A 185 0.77 -13.86 -15.61
CA GLY A 185 0.51 -14.85 -16.65
C GLY A 185 1.71 -15.34 -17.47
N ASP A 186 2.94 -14.96 -17.14
CA ASP A 186 4.16 -15.40 -17.83
C ASP A 186 5.07 -16.29 -16.98
N ALA A 187 4.54 -16.84 -15.89
CA ALA A 187 5.25 -17.86 -15.10
C ALA A 187 4.77 -19.26 -15.53
N THR A 188 5.15 -19.66 -16.78
CA THR A 188 5.16 -21.07 -17.21
C THR A 188 6.51 -21.38 -17.81
#